data_2228618b6e2ce71edec4948969307b0e
#
_entry.id   2228618b6e2ce71edec4948969307b0e
#
_cell.length_a   1.000
_cell.length_b   1.000
_cell.length_c   1.000
_cell.angle_alpha   90.00
_cell.angle_beta   90.00
_cell.angle_gamma   90.00
#
_symmetry.space_group_name_H-M   'P 1'
#
loop_
_entity.id
_entity.type
_entity.pdbx_description
1 polymer ?
#
loop_
_entity_poly.entity_id
_entity_poly.type
_entity_poly.pdbx_seq_one_letter_code
_entity_poly.pdbx_strand_id
1 'polypeptide(L)'
;MSNALSDYNNVLDLLQQHHKWFQECIPLIASENIPSPAVREALTTDFGNRYAEGWPGERVYAGCRFIDQVEFKCIELMKKLFNAEFVDVRPISGVVANLVVYAAFTEPGDTMMALSIPCGGHITTGKKELGGTAGAVRGLVVEYLPLDYKELNIDVDKAKSKIEELTAKGKSPKLVMFGASVFPFPHPVKELAEAIHSVGCTIGYDAAHVAGLIAGKQFQDPLREGADVVSLSTHKTFFGPQHGGVLSWEKNAEKIKRATFPGMVSNHHLHAVAGATIASAEMLEFGREYASQIVKNAKALAQALHERGFNVLAEHKGFTKSHVILIDITKHGDGGTIEEALEKANIIINRNLLPWDIKEGRHFMHPGGIRLGVSEVTRLGMKESEMTEIAEFIKRVVIGKESADKVKADIAEFRKDYQKVHYCFENATEAYKYIRIR
;
A
#
# COMPACT_ATOMS: atom_id res chain seq x y z
N MET A 1 -36.45 -14.33 20.54
CA MET A 1 -35.57 -13.15 20.35
C MET A 1 -35.95 -12.49 19.05
N SER A 2 -35.88 -11.17 18.93
CA SER A 2 -36.13 -10.50 17.65
C SER A 2 -35.06 -10.94 16.65
N ASN A 3 -35.37 -10.96 15.34
CA ASN A 3 -34.42 -11.28 14.28
C ASN A 3 -33.15 -10.37 14.35
N ALA A 4 -33.35 -9.09 14.69
CA ALA A 4 -32.29 -8.10 14.86
C ALA A 4 -31.25 -8.44 15.95
N LEU A 5 -31.67 -9.03 17.09
CA LEU A 5 -30.74 -9.46 18.15
C LEU A 5 -29.90 -10.67 17.68
N SER A 6 -30.51 -11.56 16.90
CA SER A 6 -29.78 -12.69 16.29
C SER A 6 -28.72 -12.19 15.32
N ASP A 7 -29.07 -11.23 14.44
CA ASP A 7 -28.14 -10.62 13.48
C ASP A 7 -27.00 -9.88 14.19
N TYR A 8 -27.30 -9.12 15.24
CA TYR A 8 -26.31 -8.45 16.08
C TYR A 8 -25.28 -9.43 16.65
N ASN A 9 -25.75 -10.52 17.28
CA ASN A 9 -24.89 -11.53 17.87
C ASN A 9 -24.05 -12.25 16.79
N ASN A 10 -24.64 -12.58 15.65
CA ASN A 10 -23.93 -13.21 14.54
C ASN A 10 -22.73 -12.35 14.04
N VAL A 11 -22.90 -11.04 13.92
CA VAL A 11 -21.78 -10.14 13.54
C VAL A 11 -20.65 -10.18 14.56
N LEU A 12 -20.97 -10.16 15.87
CA LEU A 12 -19.95 -10.25 16.92
C LEU A 12 -19.19 -11.58 16.88
N ASP A 13 -19.91 -12.69 16.64
CA ASP A 13 -19.32 -14.02 16.52
C ASP A 13 -18.40 -14.12 15.30
N LEU A 14 -18.78 -13.56 14.15
CA LEU A 14 -17.94 -13.51 12.94
C LEU A 14 -16.65 -12.72 13.17
N LEU A 15 -16.72 -11.58 13.87
CA LEU A 15 -15.53 -10.80 14.22
C LEU A 15 -14.58 -11.61 15.12
N GLN A 16 -15.11 -12.31 16.14
CA GLN A 16 -14.28 -13.16 17.00
C GLN A 16 -13.67 -14.33 16.25
N GLN A 17 -14.42 -14.98 15.34
CA GLN A 17 -13.90 -16.07 14.50
C GLN A 17 -12.78 -15.58 13.59
N HIS A 18 -12.92 -14.39 12.97
CA HIS A 18 -11.89 -13.79 12.15
C HIS A 18 -10.60 -13.54 12.94
N HIS A 19 -10.68 -12.97 14.15
CA HIS A 19 -9.50 -12.75 15.00
C HIS A 19 -8.79 -14.06 15.34
N LYS A 20 -9.53 -15.12 15.73
CA LYS A 20 -8.96 -16.44 16.01
C LYS A 20 -8.27 -17.04 14.78
N TRP A 21 -8.89 -16.90 13.63
CA TRP A 21 -8.32 -17.42 12.39
C TRP A 21 -7.00 -16.72 12.06
N PHE A 22 -6.93 -15.39 12.12
CA PHE A 22 -5.70 -14.64 11.82
C PHE A 22 -4.60 -14.86 12.87
N GLN A 23 -4.90 -15.23 14.10
CA GLN A 23 -3.89 -15.66 15.08
C GLN A 23 -3.09 -16.90 14.61
N GLU A 24 -3.71 -17.75 13.81
CA GLU A 24 -3.15 -18.99 13.28
C GLU A 24 -2.64 -18.86 11.83
N CYS A 25 -2.87 -17.72 11.15
CA CYS A 25 -2.46 -17.53 9.76
C CYS A 25 -1.06 -16.95 9.62
N ILE A 26 -0.40 -17.21 8.49
CA ILE A 26 0.77 -16.48 8.00
C ILE A 26 0.27 -15.38 7.05
N PRO A 27 0.19 -14.10 7.49
CA PRO A 27 -0.33 -13.02 6.67
C PRO A 27 0.76 -12.45 5.75
N LEU A 28 0.60 -12.67 4.45
CA LEU A 28 1.53 -12.23 3.41
C LEU A 28 0.87 -11.35 2.35
N ILE A 29 -0.25 -10.69 2.68
CA ILE A 29 -0.86 -9.70 1.79
C ILE A 29 0.00 -8.43 1.81
N ALA A 30 0.50 -8.03 0.64
CA ALA A 30 1.40 -6.87 0.52
C ALA A 30 0.76 -5.52 0.89
N SER A 31 -0.56 -5.43 0.91
CA SER A 31 -1.34 -4.24 1.24
C SER A 31 -1.91 -4.24 2.66
N GLU A 32 -1.54 -5.21 3.50
CA GLU A 32 -1.99 -5.34 4.88
C GLU A 32 -0.84 -5.16 5.86
N ASN A 33 -1.21 -4.77 7.08
CA ASN A 33 -0.33 -4.67 8.22
C ASN A 33 -1.13 -4.59 9.50
N ILE A 34 -0.49 -4.84 10.63
CA ILE A 34 -1.12 -4.75 11.93
C ILE A 34 -0.67 -3.49 12.68
N PRO A 35 -1.60 -2.59 13.08
CA PRO A 35 -1.26 -1.43 13.87
C PRO A 35 -1.00 -1.79 15.33
N SER A 36 -0.25 -0.92 16.05
CA SER A 36 -0.02 -1.09 17.49
C SER A 36 -1.32 -0.97 18.30
N PRO A 37 -1.33 -1.48 19.56
CA PRO A 37 -2.47 -1.31 20.46
C PRO A 37 -2.88 0.15 20.62
N ALA A 38 -1.93 1.07 20.78
CA ALA A 38 -2.21 2.50 20.94
C ALA A 38 -2.89 3.11 19.69
N VAL A 39 -2.49 2.69 18.49
CA VAL A 39 -3.18 3.09 17.25
C VAL A 39 -4.61 2.56 17.22
N ARG A 40 -4.84 1.30 17.61
CA ARG A 40 -6.18 0.70 17.66
C ARG A 40 -7.09 1.39 18.68
N GLU A 41 -6.56 1.75 19.85
CA GLU A 41 -7.29 2.51 20.87
C GLU A 41 -7.73 3.88 20.34
N ALA A 42 -6.86 4.60 19.63
CA ALA A 42 -7.23 5.87 19.01
C ALA A 42 -8.43 5.75 18.07
N LEU A 43 -8.55 4.64 17.33
CA LEU A 43 -9.67 4.38 16.42
C LEU A 43 -11.03 4.23 17.12
N THR A 44 -11.05 3.88 18.38
CA THR A 44 -12.27 3.66 19.17
C THR A 44 -12.63 4.83 20.10
N THR A 45 -11.89 5.94 19.98
CA THR A 45 -12.15 7.16 20.79
C THR A 45 -13.33 7.97 20.27
N ASP A 46 -13.78 8.92 21.09
CA ASP A 46 -14.85 9.86 20.74
C ASP A 46 -14.56 10.69 19.48
N PHE A 47 -13.31 10.80 19.05
CA PHE A 47 -12.94 11.43 17.78
C PHE A 47 -13.71 10.82 16.58
N GLY A 48 -14.05 9.55 16.64
CA GLY A 48 -14.87 8.86 15.62
C GLY A 48 -16.30 9.39 15.51
N ASN A 49 -16.79 10.15 16.51
CA ASN A 49 -18.14 10.70 16.57
C ASN A 49 -18.18 12.21 16.27
N ARG A 50 -17.04 12.84 16.00
CA ARG A 50 -16.94 14.30 15.84
C ARG A 50 -16.90 14.72 14.38
N TYR A 51 -17.08 16.02 14.17
CA TYR A 51 -17.17 16.65 12.87
C TYR A 51 -16.21 17.85 12.78
N ALA A 52 -15.34 17.91 11.75
CA ALA A 52 -14.31 18.95 11.61
C ALA A 52 -14.06 19.26 10.12
N GLU A 53 -14.93 20.07 9.52
CA GLU A 53 -14.71 20.58 8.17
C GLU A 53 -13.71 21.73 8.18
N GLY A 54 -12.93 21.81 7.11
CA GLY A 54 -11.93 22.86 6.91
C GLY A 54 -10.52 22.45 7.33
N TRP A 55 -9.63 23.41 7.32
CA TRP A 55 -8.24 23.25 7.77
C TRP A 55 -8.17 23.39 9.29
N PRO A 56 -7.23 22.72 9.99
CA PRO A 56 -7.05 22.91 11.43
C PRO A 56 -6.75 24.41 11.75
N GLY A 57 -7.46 24.95 12.73
CA GLY A 57 -7.44 26.37 13.05
C GLY A 57 -8.40 27.25 12.26
N GLU A 58 -8.94 26.76 11.14
CA GLU A 58 -9.88 27.47 10.24
C GLU A 58 -11.16 26.63 10.05
N ARG A 59 -11.70 26.04 11.14
CA ARG A 59 -12.85 25.14 11.07
C ARG A 59 -14.18 25.85 10.90
N VAL A 60 -15.06 25.21 10.15
CA VAL A 60 -16.46 25.64 10.05
C VAL A 60 -17.26 25.25 11.31
N TYR A 61 -16.80 24.27 12.07
CA TYR A 61 -17.48 23.72 13.26
C TYR A 61 -16.77 24.09 14.56
N ALA A 62 -17.55 24.33 15.60
CA ALA A 62 -17.07 24.44 16.97
C ALA A 62 -16.69 23.05 17.55
N GLY A 63 -15.99 23.02 18.70
CA GLY A 63 -15.61 21.79 19.38
C GLY A 63 -14.31 21.15 18.91
N CYS A 64 -13.57 21.78 17.98
CA CYS A 64 -12.38 21.23 17.34
C CYS A 64 -11.06 21.49 18.07
N ARG A 65 -11.09 22.14 19.27
CA ARG A 65 -9.89 22.59 20.00
C ARG A 65 -8.80 21.52 20.13
N PHE A 66 -9.13 20.31 20.51
CA PHE A 66 -8.17 19.21 20.69
C PHE A 66 -7.94 18.44 19.37
N ILE A 67 -8.96 18.37 18.54
CA ILE A 67 -8.87 17.79 17.18
C ILE A 67 -7.80 18.54 16.37
N ASP A 68 -7.82 19.86 16.37
CA ASP A 68 -6.83 20.68 15.67
C ASP A 68 -5.41 20.42 16.17
N GLN A 69 -5.22 20.27 17.48
CA GLN A 69 -3.90 19.98 18.03
C GLN A 69 -3.36 18.63 17.59
N VAL A 70 -4.21 17.59 17.52
CA VAL A 70 -3.84 16.27 17.03
C VAL A 70 -3.54 16.30 15.53
N GLU A 71 -4.34 17.00 14.74
CA GLU A 71 -4.14 17.11 13.30
C GLU A 71 -2.87 17.90 12.97
N PHE A 72 -2.62 19.04 13.65
CA PHE A 72 -1.35 19.76 13.53
C PHE A 72 -0.15 18.89 13.92
N LYS A 73 -0.28 18.08 14.97
CA LYS A 73 0.78 17.14 15.37
C LYS A 73 1.02 16.07 14.31
N CYS A 74 -0.04 15.53 13.70
CA CYS A 74 0.09 14.60 12.59
C CYS A 74 0.86 15.22 11.41
N ILE A 75 0.47 16.43 11.01
CA ILE A 75 1.14 17.20 9.95
C ILE A 75 2.63 17.41 10.29
N GLU A 76 2.95 17.83 11.51
CA GLU A 76 4.32 18.05 11.97
C GLU A 76 5.17 16.78 11.87
N LEU A 77 4.65 15.65 12.39
CA LEU A 77 5.36 14.38 12.38
C LEU A 77 5.56 13.83 10.96
N MET A 78 4.54 13.93 10.12
CA MET A 78 4.63 13.53 8.71
C MET A 78 5.63 14.42 7.94
N LYS A 79 5.65 15.75 8.19
CA LYS A 79 6.68 16.64 7.62
C LYS A 79 8.08 16.15 7.98
N LYS A 80 8.32 15.78 9.23
CA LYS A 80 9.62 15.25 9.70
C LYS A 80 9.98 13.92 9.03
N LEU A 81 9.04 12.99 8.95
CA LEU A 81 9.27 11.66 8.37
C LEU A 81 9.67 11.73 6.90
N PHE A 82 8.94 12.52 6.12
CA PHE A 82 9.09 12.60 4.68
C PHE A 82 9.91 13.81 4.21
N ASN A 83 10.35 14.66 5.13
CA ASN A 83 11.01 15.92 4.81
C ASN A 83 10.23 16.74 3.76
N ALA A 84 8.90 16.83 3.95
CA ALA A 84 7.97 17.55 3.08
C ALA A 84 7.71 18.97 3.65
N GLU A 85 7.53 19.94 2.76
CA GLU A 85 7.18 21.31 3.16
C GLU A 85 5.70 21.43 3.50
N PHE A 86 4.85 20.73 2.77
CA PHE A 86 3.40 20.69 2.93
C PHE A 86 2.90 19.26 3.12
N VAL A 87 1.93 19.09 4.03
CA VAL A 87 1.25 17.79 4.28
C VAL A 87 -0.23 18.06 4.52
N ASP A 88 -1.10 17.28 3.85
CA ASP A 88 -2.53 17.23 4.10
C ASP A 88 -2.92 15.80 4.53
N VAL A 89 -3.43 15.65 5.75
CA VAL A 89 -3.82 14.38 6.38
C VAL A 89 -5.32 14.15 6.38
N ARG A 90 -6.09 14.94 5.64
CA ARG A 90 -7.55 14.81 5.56
C ARG A 90 -8.07 13.78 4.54
N PRO A 91 -7.31 13.35 3.49
CA PRO A 91 -7.77 12.27 2.63
C PRO A 91 -8.05 10.99 3.42
N ILE A 92 -9.26 10.45 3.31
CA ILE A 92 -9.73 9.31 4.12
C ILE A 92 -9.21 7.95 3.65
N SER A 93 -8.53 7.91 2.52
CA SER A 93 -7.90 6.71 1.96
C SER A 93 -6.85 7.07 0.91
N GLY A 94 -6.01 6.09 0.49
CA GLY A 94 -5.08 6.29 -0.62
C GLY A 94 -5.78 6.62 -1.95
N VAL A 95 -6.96 6.06 -2.20
CA VAL A 95 -7.77 6.40 -3.39
C VAL A 95 -8.19 7.87 -3.36
N VAL A 96 -8.66 8.36 -2.21
CA VAL A 96 -9.04 9.78 -2.05
C VAL A 96 -7.80 10.67 -2.16
N ALA A 97 -6.65 10.26 -1.62
CA ALA A 97 -5.38 10.98 -1.80
C ALA A 97 -5.00 11.10 -3.28
N ASN A 98 -5.14 10.03 -4.07
CA ASN A 98 -4.92 10.08 -5.52
C ASN A 98 -5.92 11.01 -6.23
N LEU A 99 -7.20 10.97 -5.85
CA LEU A 99 -8.21 11.88 -6.39
C LEU A 99 -7.91 13.37 -6.05
N VAL A 100 -7.40 13.64 -4.86
CA VAL A 100 -6.92 14.98 -4.49
C VAL A 100 -5.77 15.42 -5.41
N VAL A 101 -4.80 14.55 -5.66
CA VAL A 101 -3.71 14.83 -6.62
C VAL A 101 -4.27 15.11 -8.01
N TYR A 102 -5.17 14.27 -8.51
CA TYR A 102 -5.77 14.48 -9.83
C TYR A 102 -6.53 15.80 -9.88
N ALA A 103 -7.35 16.10 -8.86
CA ALA A 103 -8.13 17.34 -8.83
C ALA A 103 -7.27 18.60 -8.71
N ALA A 104 -6.13 18.52 -8.00
CA ALA A 104 -5.23 19.66 -7.80
C ALA A 104 -4.39 19.99 -9.04
N PHE A 105 -4.09 19.01 -9.90
CA PHE A 105 -3.11 19.16 -10.98
C PHE A 105 -3.63 18.88 -12.38
N THR A 106 -4.89 18.48 -12.53
CA THR A 106 -5.49 18.18 -13.85
C THR A 106 -6.93 18.66 -13.93
N GLU A 107 -7.41 18.82 -15.18
CA GLU A 107 -8.82 19.01 -15.51
C GLU A 107 -9.38 17.78 -16.27
N PRO A 108 -10.71 17.55 -16.27
CA PRO A 108 -11.32 16.52 -17.10
C PRO A 108 -10.91 16.68 -18.57
N GLY A 109 -10.50 15.58 -19.21
CA GLY A 109 -9.97 15.56 -20.57
C GLY A 109 -8.45 15.70 -20.68
N ASP A 110 -7.76 16.09 -19.61
CA ASP A 110 -6.31 16.12 -19.60
C ASP A 110 -5.68 14.73 -19.73
N THR A 111 -4.51 14.66 -20.37
CA THR A 111 -3.75 13.43 -20.48
C THR A 111 -2.93 13.19 -19.21
N MET A 112 -3.06 11.99 -18.66
CA MET A 112 -2.23 11.47 -17.55
C MET A 112 -1.45 10.25 -18.01
N MET A 113 -0.20 10.11 -17.57
CA MET A 113 0.58 8.89 -17.77
C MET A 113 0.76 8.14 -16.46
N ALA A 114 0.65 6.80 -16.49
CA ALA A 114 0.88 5.93 -15.33
C ALA A 114 1.17 4.49 -15.79
N LEU A 115 1.53 3.59 -14.86
CA LEU A 115 1.62 2.16 -15.17
C LEU A 115 0.23 1.52 -15.32
N SER A 116 0.12 0.56 -16.23
CA SER A 116 -1.06 -0.29 -16.33
C SER A 116 -1.14 -1.30 -15.17
N ILE A 117 -2.34 -1.79 -14.88
CA ILE A 117 -2.56 -2.76 -13.78
C ILE A 117 -1.67 -4.01 -13.93
N PRO A 118 -1.57 -4.68 -15.10
CA PRO A 118 -0.69 -5.83 -15.26
C PRO A 118 0.79 -5.48 -15.05
N CYS A 119 1.18 -4.24 -15.34
CA CYS A 119 2.54 -3.73 -15.12
C CYS A 119 2.78 -3.21 -13.70
N GLY A 120 1.91 -3.53 -12.76
CA GLY A 120 2.02 -3.15 -11.36
C GLY A 120 1.22 -1.92 -10.95
N GLY A 121 0.61 -1.18 -11.88
CA GLY A 121 -0.21 0.00 -11.58
C GLY A 121 -1.41 -0.32 -10.70
N HIS A 122 -1.91 0.70 -10.00
CA HIS A 122 -3.12 0.59 -9.20
C HIS A 122 -4.37 0.93 -10.04
N ILE A 123 -5.53 0.40 -9.65
CA ILE A 123 -6.80 0.69 -10.35
C ILE A 123 -7.13 2.19 -10.39
N THR A 124 -6.63 2.98 -9.44
CA THR A 124 -6.82 4.44 -9.44
C THR A 124 -6.19 5.13 -10.64
N THR A 125 -5.16 4.56 -11.24
CA THR A 125 -4.50 5.09 -12.45
C THR A 125 -5.06 4.48 -13.74
N GLY A 126 -6.14 3.70 -13.66
CA GLY A 126 -6.69 2.96 -14.78
C GLY A 126 -7.50 3.80 -15.76
N LYS A 127 -7.57 3.31 -16.99
CA LYS A 127 -8.39 3.86 -18.07
C LYS A 127 -9.90 3.76 -17.76
N LYS A 128 -10.70 4.60 -18.44
CA LYS A 128 -12.16 4.63 -18.30
C LYS A 128 -12.81 3.27 -18.61
N GLU A 129 -12.35 2.60 -19.65
CA GLU A 129 -12.87 1.31 -20.11
C GLU A 129 -12.67 0.17 -19.08
N LEU A 130 -11.70 0.34 -18.17
CA LEU A 130 -11.43 -0.59 -17.07
C LEU A 130 -12.12 -0.17 -15.75
N GLY A 131 -12.94 0.89 -15.77
CA GLY A 131 -13.52 1.46 -14.57
C GLY A 131 -12.50 2.14 -13.65
N GLY A 132 -11.29 2.44 -14.16
CA GLY A 132 -10.20 3.04 -13.37
C GLY A 132 -10.55 4.46 -12.91
N THR A 133 -10.16 4.82 -11.69
CA THR A 133 -10.56 6.08 -11.05
C THR A 133 -10.14 7.32 -11.86
N ALA A 134 -8.92 7.34 -12.39
CA ALA A 134 -8.45 8.45 -13.23
C ALA A 134 -9.34 8.66 -14.46
N GLY A 135 -9.62 7.58 -15.20
CA GLY A 135 -10.42 7.66 -16.41
C GLY A 135 -11.91 7.77 -16.15
N ALA A 136 -12.48 6.91 -15.30
CA ALA A 136 -13.94 6.82 -15.13
C ALA A 136 -14.50 7.89 -14.17
N VAL A 137 -13.77 8.25 -13.12
CA VAL A 137 -14.24 9.20 -12.09
C VAL A 137 -13.75 10.62 -12.38
N ARG A 138 -12.45 10.79 -12.66
CA ARG A 138 -11.89 12.14 -12.92
C ARG A 138 -12.01 12.56 -14.38
N GLY A 139 -12.26 11.62 -15.31
CA GLY A 139 -12.42 11.90 -16.74
C GLY A 139 -11.11 12.18 -17.47
N LEU A 140 -9.98 11.64 -16.97
CA LEU A 140 -8.66 11.80 -17.58
C LEU A 140 -8.46 10.85 -18.77
N VAL A 141 -7.70 11.27 -19.75
CA VAL A 141 -7.20 10.41 -20.82
C VAL A 141 -5.92 9.73 -20.32
N VAL A 142 -6.01 8.44 -19.99
CA VAL A 142 -4.88 7.71 -19.43
C VAL A 142 -4.05 7.07 -20.53
N GLU A 143 -2.76 7.40 -20.56
CA GLU A 143 -1.72 6.77 -21.36
C GLU A 143 -0.78 5.95 -20.49
N TYR A 144 -0.40 4.73 -20.92
CA TYR A 144 0.45 3.90 -20.09
C TYR A 144 1.93 4.12 -20.35
N LEU A 145 2.70 4.23 -19.26
CA LEU A 145 4.15 4.21 -19.28
C LEU A 145 4.64 2.84 -19.78
N PRO A 146 5.67 2.80 -20.65
CA PRO A 146 6.25 1.55 -21.09
C PRO A 146 7.03 0.88 -19.96
N LEU A 147 6.85 -0.44 -19.80
CA LEU A 147 7.57 -1.27 -18.84
C LEU A 147 8.65 -2.09 -19.55
N ASP A 148 9.83 -2.15 -18.98
CA ASP A 148 10.81 -3.19 -19.26
C ASP A 148 10.44 -4.44 -18.44
N TYR A 149 10.01 -5.49 -19.12
CA TYR A 149 9.53 -6.72 -18.46
C TYR A 149 10.65 -7.50 -17.77
N LYS A 150 11.89 -7.39 -18.24
CA LYS A 150 13.04 -8.04 -17.62
C LYS A 150 13.44 -7.32 -16.34
N GLU A 151 13.49 -5.99 -16.42
CA GLU A 151 13.87 -5.14 -15.30
C GLU A 151 12.75 -4.93 -14.29
N LEU A 152 11.50 -5.30 -14.63
CA LEU A 152 10.28 -5.01 -13.84
C LEU A 152 10.21 -3.55 -13.41
N ASN A 153 10.53 -2.66 -14.35
CA ASN A 153 10.58 -1.22 -14.10
C ASN A 153 10.22 -0.44 -15.38
N ILE A 154 9.98 0.86 -15.23
CA ILE A 154 9.69 1.75 -16.35
C ILE A 154 10.91 1.83 -17.28
N ASP A 155 10.69 1.65 -18.58
CA ASP A 155 11.68 1.84 -19.63
C ASP A 155 11.85 3.35 -19.86
N VAL A 156 12.98 3.90 -19.40
CA VAL A 156 13.27 5.34 -19.40
C VAL A 156 13.28 5.93 -20.80
N ASP A 157 13.96 5.28 -21.75
CA ASP A 157 14.11 5.81 -23.11
C ASP A 157 12.79 5.79 -23.87
N LYS A 158 12.03 4.70 -23.75
CA LYS A 158 10.69 4.61 -24.34
C LYS A 158 9.71 5.58 -23.66
N ALA A 159 9.85 5.82 -22.34
CA ALA A 159 9.01 6.79 -21.64
C ALA A 159 9.27 8.22 -22.14
N LYS A 160 10.53 8.62 -22.31
CA LYS A 160 10.90 9.91 -22.90
C LYS A 160 10.34 10.06 -24.32
N SER A 161 10.59 9.08 -25.19
CA SER A 161 10.07 9.09 -26.57
C SER A 161 8.53 9.19 -26.61
N LYS A 162 7.82 8.52 -25.69
CA LYS A 162 6.36 8.60 -25.62
C LYS A 162 5.86 9.97 -25.16
N ILE A 163 6.55 10.64 -24.23
CA ILE A 163 6.22 12.01 -23.81
C ILE A 163 6.39 12.97 -24.98
N GLU A 164 7.48 12.87 -25.73
CA GLU A 164 7.76 13.66 -26.94
C GLU A 164 6.66 13.45 -28.00
N GLU A 165 6.32 12.18 -28.29
CA GLU A 165 5.28 11.82 -29.25
C GLU A 165 3.92 12.42 -28.88
N LEU A 166 3.51 12.29 -27.62
CA LEU A 166 2.23 12.85 -27.12
C LEU A 166 2.23 14.37 -27.22
N THR A 167 3.35 15.01 -26.90
CA THR A 167 3.52 16.46 -26.97
C THR A 167 3.43 16.96 -28.42
N ALA A 168 4.10 16.29 -29.35
CA ALA A 168 4.04 16.62 -30.79
C ALA A 168 2.61 16.48 -31.37
N LYS A 169 1.80 15.57 -30.81
CA LYS A 169 0.38 15.38 -31.16
C LYS A 169 -0.58 16.36 -30.47
N GLY A 170 -0.08 17.34 -29.71
CA GLY A 170 -0.91 18.27 -28.91
C GLY A 170 -1.61 17.62 -27.73
N LYS A 171 -1.17 16.44 -27.28
CA LYS A 171 -1.69 15.66 -26.14
C LYS A 171 -0.66 15.55 -25.01
N SER A 172 0.11 16.62 -24.81
CA SER A 172 1.13 16.66 -23.74
C SER A 172 0.51 16.27 -22.40
N PRO A 173 1.12 15.33 -21.66
CA PRO A 173 0.58 14.94 -20.35
C PRO A 173 0.64 16.14 -19.38
N LYS A 174 -0.38 16.23 -18.53
CA LYS A 174 -0.45 17.20 -17.43
C LYS A 174 0.02 16.61 -16.11
N LEU A 175 -0.06 15.29 -15.98
CA LEU A 175 0.38 14.54 -14.81
C LEU A 175 1.04 13.22 -15.25
N VAL A 176 2.22 12.94 -14.74
CA VAL A 176 2.82 11.60 -14.76
C VAL A 176 2.77 11.05 -13.35
N MET A 177 2.04 9.95 -13.15
CA MET A 177 1.88 9.33 -11.85
C MET A 177 2.78 8.10 -11.74
N PHE A 178 3.87 8.23 -10.98
CA PHE A 178 4.72 7.13 -10.55
C PHE A 178 4.12 6.41 -9.36
N GLY A 179 4.77 5.34 -8.90
CA GLY A 179 4.26 4.49 -7.84
C GLY A 179 3.33 3.41 -8.38
N ALA A 180 3.08 2.41 -7.59
CA ALA A 180 2.35 1.22 -8.04
C ALA A 180 1.88 0.37 -6.87
N SER A 181 1.05 -0.65 -7.17
CA SER A 181 0.69 -1.72 -6.24
C SER A 181 1.73 -2.83 -6.21
N VAL A 182 2.46 -2.99 -7.31
CA VAL A 182 3.55 -3.96 -7.45
C VAL A 182 4.73 -3.26 -8.07
N PHE A 183 5.69 -2.87 -7.26
CA PHE A 183 6.99 -2.38 -7.75
C PHE A 183 8.11 -2.79 -6.80
N PRO A 184 8.80 -3.88 -7.14
CA PRO A 184 9.89 -4.39 -6.32
C PRO A 184 11.11 -3.46 -6.28
N PHE A 185 11.23 -2.50 -7.21
CA PHE A 185 12.36 -1.58 -7.34
C PHE A 185 11.91 -0.13 -7.37
N PRO A 186 12.77 0.84 -6.94
CA PRO A 186 12.51 2.26 -7.12
C PRO A 186 12.20 2.62 -8.58
N HIS A 187 11.22 3.46 -8.81
CA HIS A 187 10.89 3.96 -10.13
C HIS A 187 11.87 5.07 -10.56
N PRO A 188 12.16 5.23 -11.86
CA PRO A 188 13.15 6.18 -12.38
C PRO A 188 12.62 7.62 -12.41
N VAL A 189 12.23 8.15 -11.23
CA VAL A 189 11.69 9.53 -11.10
C VAL A 189 12.75 10.53 -11.52
N LYS A 190 13.97 10.39 -10.98
CA LYS A 190 15.08 11.30 -11.24
C LYS A 190 15.49 11.34 -12.72
N GLU A 191 15.52 10.18 -13.38
CA GLU A 191 15.92 10.02 -14.78
C GLU A 191 14.89 10.60 -15.76
N LEU A 192 13.62 10.71 -15.32
CA LEU A 192 12.52 11.23 -16.14
C LEU A 192 12.11 12.64 -15.77
N ALA A 193 12.53 13.17 -14.61
CA ALA A 193 12.06 14.45 -14.08
C ALA A 193 12.26 15.61 -15.07
N GLU A 194 13.44 15.76 -15.67
CA GLU A 194 13.73 16.83 -16.62
C GLU A 194 12.81 16.75 -17.84
N ALA A 195 12.67 15.57 -18.45
CA ALA A 195 11.83 15.38 -19.63
C ALA A 195 10.35 15.66 -19.35
N ILE A 196 9.86 15.30 -18.16
CA ILE A 196 8.47 15.54 -17.75
C ILE A 196 8.24 17.03 -17.47
N HIS A 197 9.12 17.67 -16.72
CA HIS A 197 9.00 19.10 -16.40
C HIS A 197 9.18 20.00 -17.62
N SER A 198 10.01 19.63 -18.59
CA SER A 198 10.24 20.41 -19.82
C SER A 198 8.99 20.64 -20.65
N VAL A 199 8.00 19.74 -20.54
CA VAL A 199 6.69 19.85 -21.22
C VAL A 199 5.59 20.47 -20.32
N GLY A 200 5.96 21.05 -19.17
CA GLY A 200 5.04 21.67 -18.20
C GLY A 200 4.16 20.68 -17.46
N CYS A 201 4.61 19.43 -17.34
CA CYS A 201 3.87 18.36 -16.70
C CYS A 201 4.24 18.21 -15.22
N THR A 202 3.27 17.89 -14.37
CA THR A 202 3.45 17.61 -12.94
C THR A 202 3.89 16.15 -12.73
N ILE A 203 4.77 15.93 -11.77
CA ILE A 203 5.18 14.60 -11.33
C ILE A 203 4.47 14.25 -10.02
N GLY A 204 3.56 13.29 -10.09
CA GLY A 204 2.95 12.65 -8.92
C GLY A 204 3.61 11.32 -8.59
N TYR A 205 3.57 10.92 -7.31
CA TYR A 205 4.09 9.64 -6.86
C TYR A 205 3.12 8.99 -5.87
N ASP A 206 2.58 7.84 -6.21
CA ASP A 206 1.77 7.02 -5.30
C ASP A 206 2.69 6.16 -4.43
N ALA A 207 2.91 6.62 -3.20
CA ALA A 207 3.72 5.93 -2.20
C ALA A 207 2.93 4.93 -1.34
N ALA A 208 1.65 4.66 -1.66
CA ALA A 208 0.78 3.88 -0.78
C ALA A 208 1.41 2.56 -0.30
N HIS A 209 2.08 1.83 -1.19
CA HIS A 209 2.74 0.58 -0.85
C HIS A 209 4.08 0.74 -0.11
N VAL A 210 4.79 1.82 -0.33
CA VAL A 210 6.17 2.01 0.14
C VAL A 210 6.35 3.15 1.15
N ALA A 211 5.25 3.78 1.60
CA ALA A 211 5.31 4.91 2.52
C ALA A 211 6.15 4.62 3.78
N GLY A 212 6.00 3.44 4.38
CA GLY A 212 6.80 3.02 5.54
C GLY A 212 8.28 2.81 5.20
N LEU A 213 8.58 2.31 4.01
CA LEU A 213 9.98 2.13 3.56
C LEU A 213 10.65 3.48 3.27
N ILE A 214 9.91 4.44 2.69
CA ILE A 214 10.37 5.82 2.46
C ILE A 214 10.60 6.52 3.81
N ALA A 215 9.63 6.46 4.73
CA ALA A 215 9.74 7.03 6.07
C ALA A 215 10.93 6.43 6.84
N GLY A 216 11.13 5.12 6.74
CA GLY A 216 12.27 4.39 7.33
C GLY A 216 13.59 4.54 6.58
N LYS A 217 13.65 5.36 5.50
CA LYS A 217 14.88 5.61 4.70
C LYS A 217 15.48 4.34 4.07
N GLN A 218 14.65 3.39 3.69
CA GLN A 218 15.06 2.14 3.04
C GLN A 218 14.56 2.03 1.58
N PHE A 219 13.98 3.11 1.05
CA PHE A 219 13.54 3.21 -0.34
C PHE A 219 13.86 4.60 -0.90
N GLN A 220 13.49 4.88 -2.17
CA GLN A 220 13.75 6.18 -2.81
C GLN A 220 13.07 7.35 -2.06
N ASP A 221 13.54 8.56 -2.29
CA ASP A 221 12.94 9.80 -1.82
C ASP A 221 12.33 10.57 -3.00
N PRO A 222 11.07 10.32 -3.36
CA PRO A 222 10.50 10.85 -4.60
C PRO A 222 10.48 12.37 -4.66
N LEU A 223 10.28 13.08 -3.53
CA LEU A 223 10.32 14.55 -3.51
C LEU A 223 11.71 15.10 -3.87
N ARG A 224 12.79 14.46 -3.41
CA ARG A 224 14.18 14.86 -3.75
C ARG A 224 14.60 14.40 -5.13
N GLU A 225 13.90 13.42 -5.71
CA GLU A 225 14.13 12.94 -7.06
C GLU A 225 13.36 13.71 -8.14
N GLY A 226 12.50 14.66 -7.75
CA GLY A 226 11.78 15.56 -8.65
C GLY A 226 10.27 15.45 -8.62
N ALA A 227 9.66 14.63 -7.75
CA ALA A 227 8.21 14.62 -7.60
C ALA A 227 7.71 15.97 -7.04
N ASP A 228 6.62 16.46 -7.61
CA ASP A 228 5.93 17.65 -7.16
C ASP A 228 4.95 17.35 -6.03
N VAL A 229 4.38 16.14 -6.04
CA VAL A 229 3.37 15.70 -5.07
C VAL A 229 3.46 14.20 -4.85
N VAL A 230 3.24 13.77 -3.62
CA VAL A 230 3.22 12.36 -3.21
C VAL A 230 1.90 12.06 -2.50
N SER A 231 1.17 11.06 -2.95
CA SER A 231 0.04 10.48 -2.23
C SER A 231 0.48 9.25 -1.46
N LEU A 232 -0.16 8.93 -0.35
CA LEU A 232 0.17 7.77 0.47
C LEU A 232 -1.06 7.13 1.14
N SER A 233 -0.88 5.88 1.57
CA SER A 233 -1.73 5.19 2.54
C SER A 233 -0.94 4.95 3.82
N THR A 234 -1.63 4.90 4.96
CA THR A 234 -0.97 4.74 6.27
C THR A 234 -1.04 3.32 6.85
N HIS A 235 -1.63 2.34 6.15
CA HIS A 235 -1.95 1.01 6.68
C HIS A 235 -1.21 -0.16 6.02
N LYS A 236 -0.24 0.11 5.13
CA LYS A 236 0.54 -0.92 4.43
C LYS A 236 1.92 -1.04 5.07
N THR A 237 2.99 -0.66 4.37
CA THR A 237 4.31 -0.59 5.00
C THR A 237 4.41 0.48 6.10
N PHE A 238 3.57 1.51 6.06
CA PHE A 238 3.39 2.47 7.14
C PHE A 238 2.32 1.92 8.09
N PHE A 239 2.67 1.31 9.17
CA PHE A 239 1.86 0.47 10.07
C PHE A 239 0.78 1.22 10.89
N GLY A 240 0.13 2.21 10.30
CA GLY A 240 -0.95 3.00 10.87
C GLY A 240 -2.36 2.47 10.56
N PRO A 241 -3.39 3.28 10.79
CA PRO A 241 -4.76 2.93 10.45
C PRO A 241 -5.01 3.02 8.95
N GLN A 242 -6.14 2.49 8.49
CA GLN A 242 -6.61 2.75 7.12
C GLN A 242 -6.93 4.23 6.96
N HIS A 243 -6.07 4.94 6.25
CA HIS A 243 -6.15 6.38 6.01
C HIS A 243 -5.25 6.75 4.83
N GLY A 244 -5.31 8.00 4.37
CA GLY A 244 -4.49 8.55 3.31
C GLY A 244 -3.83 9.87 3.71
N GLY A 245 -2.98 10.37 2.82
CA GLY A 245 -2.37 11.69 2.97
C GLY A 245 -1.72 12.15 1.67
N VAL A 246 -1.46 13.44 1.58
CA VAL A 246 -0.76 14.08 0.46
C VAL A 246 0.40 14.90 0.99
N LEU A 247 1.57 14.70 0.41
CA LEU A 247 2.81 15.42 0.72
C LEU A 247 3.22 16.26 -0.49
N SER A 248 3.76 17.45 -0.29
CA SER A 248 4.17 18.31 -1.39
C SER A 248 5.13 19.41 -0.93
N TRP A 249 5.45 20.29 -1.86
CA TRP A 249 6.12 21.55 -1.66
C TRP A 249 5.11 22.62 -1.28
N GLU A 250 5.51 23.65 -0.50
CA GLU A 250 4.60 24.70 -0.03
C GLU A 250 3.91 25.45 -1.19
N LYS A 251 4.58 25.61 -2.34
CA LYS A 251 4.01 26.23 -3.55
C LYS A 251 2.71 25.59 -4.04
N ASN A 252 2.45 24.32 -3.67
CA ASN A 252 1.28 23.57 -4.08
C ASN A 252 0.18 23.51 -3.00
N ALA A 253 0.42 24.05 -1.81
CA ALA A 253 -0.44 23.94 -0.64
C ALA A 253 -1.90 24.32 -0.93
N GLU A 254 -2.13 25.50 -1.49
CA GLU A 254 -3.48 26.01 -1.75
C GLU A 254 -4.28 25.16 -2.75
N LYS A 255 -3.61 24.63 -3.79
CA LYS A 255 -4.27 23.73 -4.76
C LYS A 255 -4.72 22.44 -4.09
N ILE A 256 -3.84 21.84 -3.25
CA ILE A 256 -4.13 20.60 -2.54
C ILE A 256 -5.22 20.80 -1.49
N LYS A 257 -5.13 21.87 -0.68
CA LYS A 257 -6.15 22.21 0.32
C LYS A 257 -7.54 22.29 -0.29
N ARG A 258 -7.69 23.02 -1.42
CA ARG A 258 -8.96 23.17 -2.13
C ARG A 258 -9.44 21.86 -2.76
N ALA A 259 -8.53 21.08 -3.33
CA ALA A 259 -8.88 19.77 -3.90
C ALA A 259 -9.35 18.80 -2.80
N THR A 260 -8.78 18.89 -1.59
CA THR A 260 -9.20 18.07 -0.45
C THR A 260 -10.55 18.54 0.09
N PHE A 261 -10.65 19.78 0.54
CA PHE A 261 -11.90 20.37 1.02
C PHE A 261 -12.15 21.72 0.33
N PRO A 262 -13.35 21.93 -0.27
CA PRO A 262 -14.50 21.02 -0.27
C PRO A 262 -14.52 19.98 -1.41
N GLY A 263 -13.40 19.77 -2.13
CA GLY A 263 -13.36 18.98 -3.35
C GLY A 263 -13.68 17.49 -3.17
N MET A 264 -12.89 16.77 -2.35
CA MET A 264 -12.97 15.33 -2.22
C MET A 264 -13.52 14.84 -0.86
N VAL A 265 -13.44 15.66 0.17
CA VAL A 265 -13.98 15.36 1.49
C VAL A 265 -14.73 16.58 2.03
N SER A 266 -15.73 16.31 2.88
CA SER A 266 -16.41 17.30 3.71
C SER A 266 -15.85 17.17 5.14
N ASN A 267 -16.40 16.28 5.96
CA ASN A 267 -15.72 15.80 7.15
C ASN A 267 -14.70 14.71 6.79
N HIS A 268 -13.78 14.40 7.69
CA HIS A 268 -12.83 13.31 7.53
C HIS A 268 -12.77 12.43 8.79
N HIS A 269 -11.94 11.39 8.77
CA HIS A 269 -11.89 10.39 9.84
C HIS A 269 -10.92 10.83 10.94
N LEU A 270 -11.40 11.64 11.89
CA LEU A 270 -10.58 12.25 12.94
C LEU A 270 -9.88 11.21 13.84
N HIS A 271 -10.58 10.10 14.15
CA HIS A 271 -10.00 8.98 14.87
C HIS A 271 -8.87 8.30 14.09
N ALA A 272 -8.98 8.24 12.76
CA ALA A 272 -7.92 7.72 11.91
C ALA A 272 -6.72 8.69 11.85
N VAL A 273 -6.95 10.01 11.85
CA VAL A 273 -5.87 11.01 11.98
C VAL A 273 -5.15 10.83 13.31
N ALA A 274 -5.89 10.64 14.42
CA ALA A 274 -5.29 10.36 15.74
C ALA A 274 -4.43 9.09 15.71
N GLY A 275 -4.93 8.00 15.13
CA GLY A 275 -4.16 6.77 14.93
C GLY A 275 -2.93 6.95 14.04
N ALA A 276 -3.06 7.72 12.95
CA ALA A 276 -1.93 8.06 12.07
C ALA A 276 -0.87 8.93 12.77
N THR A 277 -1.29 9.80 13.69
CA THR A 277 -0.38 10.59 14.52
C THR A 277 0.47 9.70 15.42
N ILE A 278 -0.15 8.74 16.12
CA ILE A 278 0.55 7.76 16.97
C ILE A 278 1.50 6.91 16.12
N ALA A 279 1.01 6.37 15.02
CA ALA A 279 1.83 5.58 14.10
C ALA A 279 3.03 6.39 13.53
N SER A 280 2.85 7.70 13.29
CA SER A 280 3.94 8.58 12.85
C SER A 280 5.01 8.76 13.92
N ALA A 281 4.62 8.83 15.20
CA ALA A 281 5.57 8.87 16.31
C ALA A 281 6.34 7.55 16.44
N GLU A 282 5.65 6.41 16.34
CA GLU A 282 6.29 5.08 16.30
C GLU A 282 7.22 4.94 15.09
N MET A 283 6.82 5.45 13.92
CA MET A 283 7.63 5.40 12.71
C MET A 283 8.91 6.26 12.82
N LEU A 284 8.87 7.37 13.53
CA LEU A 284 10.07 8.18 13.80
C LEU A 284 11.08 7.42 14.67
N GLU A 285 10.63 6.64 15.64
CA GLU A 285 11.48 5.86 16.53
C GLU A 285 11.94 4.55 15.91
N PHE A 286 11.02 3.75 15.43
CA PHE A 286 11.27 2.37 15.01
C PHE A 286 11.34 2.16 13.50
N GLY A 287 10.91 3.15 12.71
CA GLY A 287 10.68 2.98 11.27
C GLY A 287 11.91 2.58 10.47
N ARG A 288 13.10 3.04 10.85
CA ARG A 288 14.35 2.68 10.15
C ARG A 288 14.70 1.20 10.33
N GLU A 289 14.59 0.71 11.55
CA GLU A 289 14.86 -0.70 11.85
C GLU A 289 13.82 -1.61 11.21
N TYR A 290 12.53 -1.26 11.36
CA TYR A 290 11.42 -1.98 10.77
C TYR A 290 11.52 -2.07 9.24
N ALA A 291 11.72 -0.95 8.55
CA ALA A 291 11.86 -0.93 7.11
C ALA A 291 13.09 -1.73 6.61
N SER A 292 14.21 -1.66 7.34
CA SER A 292 15.39 -2.48 7.05
C SER A 292 15.09 -3.98 7.18
N GLN A 293 14.37 -4.38 8.24
CA GLN A 293 13.99 -5.77 8.43
C GLN A 293 13.00 -6.26 7.36
N ILE A 294 12.04 -5.41 6.94
CA ILE A 294 11.15 -5.75 5.81
C ILE A 294 11.95 -6.13 4.55
N VAL A 295 12.92 -5.29 4.16
CA VAL A 295 13.69 -5.54 2.94
C VAL A 295 14.53 -6.82 3.07
N LYS A 296 15.10 -7.10 4.25
CA LYS A 296 15.82 -8.34 4.52
C LYS A 296 14.89 -9.55 4.43
N ASN A 297 13.75 -9.50 5.08
CA ASN A 297 12.74 -10.56 5.06
C ASN A 297 12.24 -10.84 3.65
N ALA A 298 11.94 -9.78 2.87
CA ALA A 298 11.49 -9.94 1.48
C ALA A 298 12.54 -10.65 0.61
N LYS A 299 13.81 -10.28 0.76
CA LYS A 299 14.90 -10.96 0.04
C LYS A 299 15.10 -12.40 0.50
N ALA A 300 15.05 -12.65 1.81
CA ALA A 300 15.22 -13.99 2.37
C ALA A 300 14.08 -14.93 1.91
N LEU A 301 12.83 -14.46 1.94
CA LEU A 301 11.68 -15.24 1.46
C LEU A 301 11.78 -15.51 -0.04
N ALA A 302 12.13 -14.49 -0.84
CA ALA A 302 12.29 -14.63 -2.28
C ALA A 302 13.39 -15.64 -2.64
N GLN A 303 14.55 -15.55 -2.00
CA GLN A 303 15.67 -16.50 -2.19
C GLN A 303 15.27 -17.90 -1.79
N ALA A 304 14.64 -18.07 -0.62
CA ALA A 304 14.23 -19.37 -0.12
C ALA A 304 13.18 -20.05 -1.02
N LEU A 305 12.26 -19.27 -1.59
CA LEU A 305 11.28 -19.77 -2.57
C LEU A 305 11.96 -20.15 -3.89
N HIS A 306 12.89 -19.32 -4.39
CA HIS A 306 13.66 -19.61 -5.61
C HIS A 306 14.43 -20.93 -5.46
N GLU A 307 15.14 -21.14 -4.37
CA GLU A 307 15.88 -22.37 -4.07
C GLU A 307 14.97 -23.61 -3.97
N ARG A 308 13.69 -23.41 -3.70
CA ARG A 308 12.66 -24.46 -3.64
C ARG A 308 11.95 -24.71 -4.97
N GLY A 309 12.41 -24.05 -6.05
CA GLY A 309 11.93 -24.31 -7.42
C GLY A 309 10.78 -23.42 -7.87
N PHE A 310 10.46 -22.33 -7.14
CA PHE A 310 9.53 -21.32 -7.62
C PHE A 310 10.21 -20.35 -8.58
N ASN A 311 9.47 -19.90 -9.59
CA ASN A 311 9.94 -18.87 -10.51
C ASN A 311 9.70 -17.46 -9.92
N VAL A 312 10.56 -17.09 -8.94
CA VAL A 312 10.55 -15.75 -8.34
C VAL A 312 11.17 -14.76 -9.33
N LEU A 313 10.44 -13.69 -9.65
CA LEU A 313 10.87 -12.74 -10.67
C LEU A 313 12.03 -11.87 -10.21
N ALA A 314 12.79 -11.35 -11.19
CA ALA A 314 13.94 -10.44 -10.99
C ALA A 314 15.10 -11.00 -10.16
N GLU A 315 15.38 -12.30 -10.25
CA GLU A 315 16.53 -12.96 -9.61
C GLU A 315 17.84 -12.20 -9.86
N HIS A 316 18.11 -11.82 -11.10
CA HIS A 316 19.32 -11.10 -11.53
C HIS A 316 19.55 -9.75 -10.82
N LYS A 317 18.51 -9.23 -10.13
CA LYS A 317 18.56 -7.98 -9.33
C LYS A 317 18.42 -8.24 -7.83
N GLY A 318 18.47 -9.51 -7.37
CA GLY A 318 18.23 -9.91 -6.00
C GLY A 318 16.76 -9.82 -5.60
N PHE A 319 15.86 -10.09 -6.55
CA PHE A 319 14.40 -10.24 -6.45
C PHE A 319 13.63 -8.96 -6.12
N THR A 320 14.04 -8.22 -5.09
CA THR A 320 13.33 -7.02 -4.66
C THR A 320 14.22 -6.07 -3.83
N LYS A 321 13.87 -4.79 -3.83
CA LYS A 321 14.34 -3.75 -2.89
C LYS A 321 13.21 -3.21 -2.03
N SER A 322 12.01 -3.83 -2.11
CA SER A 322 10.83 -3.42 -1.35
C SER A 322 10.32 -4.57 -0.46
N HIS A 323 9.07 -4.47 -0.02
CA HIS A 323 8.37 -5.50 0.76
C HIS A 323 7.68 -6.55 -0.13
N VAL A 324 7.61 -6.32 -1.44
CA VAL A 324 6.83 -7.12 -2.40
C VAL A 324 7.71 -8.14 -3.09
N ILE A 325 7.18 -9.36 -3.22
CA ILE A 325 7.75 -10.46 -4.00
C ILE A 325 6.71 -10.86 -5.03
N LEU A 326 7.13 -10.99 -6.29
CA LEU A 326 6.29 -11.41 -7.41
C LEU A 326 6.79 -12.76 -7.95
N ILE A 327 5.88 -13.72 -8.07
CA ILE A 327 6.19 -15.08 -8.48
C ILE A 327 5.34 -15.46 -9.68
N ASP A 328 5.97 -15.93 -10.74
CA ASP A 328 5.30 -16.61 -11.84
C ASP A 328 5.01 -18.06 -11.40
N ILE A 329 3.73 -18.35 -11.21
CA ILE A 329 3.28 -19.65 -10.70
C ILE A 329 2.79 -20.59 -11.80
N THR A 330 2.90 -20.21 -13.06
CA THR A 330 2.32 -20.92 -14.21
C THR A 330 2.75 -22.39 -14.35
N LYS A 331 3.94 -22.73 -13.83
CA LYS A 331 4.41 -24.13 -13.78
C LYS A 331 3.63 -25.01 -12.81
N HIS A 332 2.90 -24.42 -11.87
CA HIS A 332 2.21 -25.14 -10.79
C HIS A 332 0.69 -24.99 -10.87
N GLY A 333 0.19 -24.10 -11.72
CA GLY A 333 -1.22 -23.78 -11.91
C GLY A 333 -1.43 -22.31 -12.24
N ASP A 334 -2.59 -21.79 -11.97
CA ASP A 334 -2.89 -20.35 -12.03
C ASP A 334 -2.92 -19.75 -10.63
N GLY A 335 -2.74 -18.43 -10.57
CA GLY A 335 -2.67 -17.69 -9.29
C GLY A 335 -3.92 -17.83 -8.43
N GLY A 336 -5.10 -17.97 -9.03
CA GLY A 336 -6.34 -18.14 -8.28
C GLY A 336 -6.40 -19.49 -7.56
N THR A 337 -6.11 -20.57 -8.28
CA THR A 337 -6.07 -21.93 -7.71
C THR A 337 -5.02 -22.05 -6.60
N ILE A 338 -3.85 -21.43 -6.78
CA ILE A 338 -2.78 -21.47 -5.77
C ILE A 338 -3.14 -20.63 -4.54
N GLU A 339 -3.74 -19.45 -4.72
CA GLU A 339 -4.22 -18.60 -3.62
C GLU A 339 -5.21 -19.38 -2.74
N GLU A 340 -6.22 -20.03 -3.35
CA GLU A 340 -7.22 -20.82 -2.61
C GLU A 340 -6.61 -22.02 -1.88
N ALA A 341 -5.62 -22.68 -2.48
CA ALA A 341 -4.93 -23.80 -1.85
C ALA A 341 -4.10 -23.34 -0.63
N LEU A 342 -3.43 -22.19 -0.72
CA LEU A 342 -2.65 -21.60 0.37
C LEU A 342 -3.55 -21.07 1.50
N GLU A 343 -4.67 -20.44 1.19
CA GLU A 343 -5.65 -19.98 2.18
C GLU A 343 -6.18 -21.13 3.03
N LYS A 344 -6.52 -22.27 2.41
CA LYS A 344 -6.94 -23.49 3.14
C LYS A 344 -5.90 -23.98 4.13
N ALA A 345 -4.63 -23.70 3.88
CA ALA A 345 -3.51 -24.01 4.76
C ALA A 345 -3.15 -22.87 5.70
N ASN A 346 -3.98 -21.82 5.84
CA ASN A 346 -3.70 -20.61 6.64
C ASN A 346 -2.51 -19.77 6.16
N ILE A 347 -2.18 -19.79 4.88
CA ILE A 347 -1.20 -18.89 4.26
C ILE A 347 -1.96 -17.89 3.40
N ILE A 348 -1.99 -16.63 3.83
CA ILE A 348 -2.83 -15.59 3.23
C ILE A 348 -2.00 -14.73 2.28
N ILE A 349 -2.27 -14.87 0.98
CA ILE A 349 -1.61 -14.15 -0.12
C ILE A 349 -2.66 -13.56 -1.07
N ASN A 350 -2.25 -12.92 -2.15
CA ASN A 350 -3.16 -12.62 -3.24
C ASN A 350 -2.64 -13.07 -4.61
N ARG A 351 -3.58 -13.47 -5.48
CA ARG A 351 -3.34 -13.62 -6.92
C ARG A 351 -2.94 -12.29 -7.55
N ASN A 352 -2.10 -12.31 -8.57
CA ASN A 352 -1.62 -11.08 -9.21
C ASN A 352 -1.34 -11.28 -10.70
N LEU A 353 -1.81 -10.35 -11.53
CA LEU A 353 -1.46 -10.33 -12.95
C LEU A 353 0.06 -10.13 -13.12
N LEU A 354 0.64 -10.88 -14.04
CA LEU A 354 1.98 -10.66 -14.54
C LEU A 354 1.94 -9.68 -15.74
N PRO A 355 3.03 -8.95 -16.02
CA PRO A 355 3.05 -7.96 -17.11
C PRO A 355 2.65 -8.51 -18.49
N TRP A 356 2.82 -9.79 -18.72
CA TRP A 356 2.52 -10.49 -19.97
C TRP A 356 1.17 -11.22 -19.98
N ASP A 357 0.50 -11.38 -18.86
CA ASP A 357 -0.71 -12.21 -18.74
C ASP A 357 -1.82 -11.84 -19.74
N ILE A 358 -2.10 -10.56 -19.92
CA ILE A 358 -3.14 -10.13 -20.87
C ILE A 358 -2.82 -10.57 -22.31
N LYS A 359 -1.55 -10.49 -22.72
CA LYS A 359 -1.09 -10.95 -24.03
C LYS A 359 -1.20 -12.46 -24.18
N GLU A 360 -1.09 -13.19 -23.08
CA GLU A 360 -1.22 -14.65 -23.02
C GLU A 360 -2.67 -15.11 -22.77
N GLY A 361 -3.63 -14.19 -22.82
CA GLY A 361 -5.06 -14.48 -22.66
C GLY A 361 -5.51 -14.75 -21.23
N ARG A 362 -4.69 -14.45 -20.21
CA ARG A 362 -5.06 -14.57 -18.80
C ARG A 362 -5.77 -13.32 -18.32
N HIS A 363 -6.57 -13.45 -17.27
CA HIS A 363 -7.27 -12.36 -16.61
C HIS A 363 -7.13 -12.45 -15.08
N PHE A 364 -7.61 -11.42 -14.37
CA PHE A 364 -7.34 -11.25 -12.94
C PHE A 364 -7.88 -12.41 -12.03
N MET A 365 -8.87 -13.19 -12.47
CA MET A 365 -9.37 -14.35 -11.71
C MET A 365 -8.42 -15.54 -11.78
N HIS A 366 -7.75 -15.72 -12.93
CA HIS A 366 -6.80 -16.80 -13.21
C HIS A 366 -5.49 -16.25 -13.79
N PRO A 367 -4.78 -15.37 -13.01
CA PRO A 367 -3.53 -14.80 -13.48
C PRO A 367 -2.39 -15.80 -13.42
N GLY A 368 -1.29 -15.52 -14.11
CA GLY A 368 -0.07 -16.33 -14.06
C GLY A 368 0.74 -16.15 -12.78
N GLY A 369 0.43 -15.14 -11.97
CA GLY A 369 1.24 -14.78 -10.82
C GLY A 369 0.52 -14.80 -9.48
N ILE A 370 1.34 -14.82 -8.43
CA ILE A 370 0.97 -14.50 -7.04
C ILE A 370 1.89 -13.42 -6.50
N ARG A 371 1.37 -12.60 -5.59
CA ARG A 371 2.11 -11.55 -4.90
C ARG A 371 2.15 -11.83 -3.40
N LEU A 372 3.34 -11.72 -2.82
CA LEU A 372 3.56 -11.80 -1.39
C LEU A 372 4.12 -10.48 -0.87
N GLY A 373 3.81 -10.16 0.38
CA GLY A 373 4.37 -9.04 1.12
C GLY A 373 4.71 -9.46 2.55
N VAL A 374 5.77 -8.90 3.09
CA VAL A 374 6.31 -9.33 4.39
C VAL A 374 6.16 -8.28 5.51
N SER A 375 5.33 -7.25 5.28
CA SER A 375 5.17 -6.15 6.25
C SER A 375 4.60 -6.63 7.57
N GLU A 376 3.52 -7.40 7.56
CA GLU A 376 2.84 -7.86 8.76
C GLU A 376 3.65 -8.93 9.51
N VAL A 377 4.20 -9.92 8.82
CA VAL A 377 5.06 -10.93 9.46
C VAL A 377 6.31 -10.31 10.10
N THR A 378 6.86 -9.24 9.50
CA THR A 378 7.94 -8.46 10.12
C THR A 378 7.45 -7.73 11.37
N ARG A 379 6.24 -7.14 11.33
CA ARG A 379 5.61 -6.48 12.49
C ARG A 379 5.33 -7.45 13.64
N LEU A 380 5.13 -8.75 13.32
CA LEU A 380 4.97 -9.84 14.28
C LEU A 380 6.33 -10.37 14.83
N GLY A 381 7.45 -9.77 14.45
CA GLY A 381 8.77 -10.09 14.97
C GLY A 381 9.52 -11.16 14.19
N MET A 382 8.99 -11.66 13.08
CA MET A 382 9.67 -12.63 12.22
C MET A 382 10.86 -12.01 11.51
N LYS A 383 11.92 -12.78 11.31
CA LYS A 383 13.17 -12.42 10.65
C LYS A 383 13.49 -13.39 9.52
N GLU A 384 14.72 -13.37 9.02
CA GLU A 384 15.15 -14.13 7.85
C GLU A 384 15.03 -15.65 8.02
N SER A 385 15.23 -16.17 9.24
CA SER A 385 15.07 -17.61 9.55
C SER A 385 13.63 -18.08 9.33
N GLU A 386 12.66 -17.31 9.83
CA GLU A 386 11.24 -17.60 9.69
C GLU A 386 10.78 -17.51 8.23
N MET A 387 11.41 -16.66 7.42
CA MET A 387 11.14 -16.59 5.98
C MET A 387 11.49 -17.89 5.25
N THR A 388 12.54 -18.58 5.69
CA THR A 388 12.92 -19.89 5.15
C THR A 388 11.88 -20.97 5.50
N GLU A 389 11.31 -20.92 6.69
CA GLU A 389 10.26 -21.84 7.14
C GLU A 389 8.93 -21.57 6.42
N ILE A 390 8.57 -20.29 6.27
CA ILE A 390 7.39 -19.89 5.46
C ILE A 390 7.53 -20.39 4.02
N ALA A 391 8.70 -20.29 3.41
CA ALA A 391 8.95 -20.81 2.08
C ALA A 391 8.77 -22.34 2.01
N GLU A 392 9.12 -23.08 3.07
CA GLU A 392 8.89 -24.52 3.14
C GLU A 392 7.38 -24.85 3.25
N PHE A 393 6.61 -24.12 4.07
CA PHE A 393 5.15 -24.29 4.12
C PHE A 393 4.50 -24.05 2.75
N ILE A 394 4.89 -22.98 2.05
CA ILE A 394 4.40 -22.70 0.69
C ILE A 394 4.74 -23.85 -0.28
N LYS A 395 5.99 -24.35 -0.25
CA LYS A 395 6.43 -25.47 -1.09
C LYS A 395 5.62 -26.74 -0.81
N ARG A 396 5.38 -27.09 0.45
CA ARG A 396 4.62 -28.26 0.87
C ARG A 396 3.21 -28.26 0.24
N VAL A 397 2.54 -27.10 0.25
CA VAL A 397 1.20 -26.96 -0.34
C VAL A 397 1.27 -26.96 -1.86
N VAL A 398 2.14 -26.13 -2.46
CA VAL A 398 2.08 -25.86 -3.91
C VAL A 398 2.77 -26.96 -4.72
N ILE A 399 3.95 -27.40 -4.32
CA ILE A 399 4.76 -28.38 -5.05
C ILE A 399 4.54 -29.78 -4.47
N GLY A 400 4.61 -29.92 -3.16
CA GLY A 400 4.45 -31.18 -2.46
C GLY A 400 3.05 -31.75 -2.46
N LYS A 401 2.04 -30.90 -2.76
CA LYS A 401 0.60 -31.28 -2.73
C LYS A 401 0.20 -31.95 -1.41
N GLU A 402 0.83 -31.54 -0.32
CA GLU A 402 0.51 -32.06 1.01
C GLU A 402 -0.87 -31.60 1.47
N SER A 403 -1.53 -32.36 2.32
CA SER A 403 -2.85 -32.00 2.85
C SER A 403 -2.82 -30.61 3.51
N ALA A 404 -3.72 -29.74 3.11
CA ALA A 404 -3.86 -28.42 3.69
C ALA A 404 -4.06 -28.46 5.21
N ASP A 405 -4.84 -29.42 5.73
CA ASP A 405 -5.09 -29.56 7.17
C ASP A 405 -3.82 -29.88 7.96
N LYS A 406 -2.92 -30.69 7.39
CA LYS A 406 -1.64 -31.00 8.04
C LYS A 406 -0.74 -29.76 8.07
N VAL A 407 -0.59 -29.07 6.95
CA VAL A 407 0.23 -27.84 6.87
C VAL A 407 -0.36 -26.75 7.78
N LYS A 408 -1.68 -26.62 7.81
CA LYS A 408 -2.40 -25.70 8.70
C LYS A 408 -2.09 -25.96 10.19
N ALA A 409 -2.05 -27.24 10.62
CA ALA A 409 -1.73 -27.57 12.00
C ALA A 409 -0.28 -27.19 12.37
N ASP A 410 0.68 -27.43 11.45
CA ASP A 410 2.09 -27.05 11.65
C ASP A 410 2.23 -25.51 11.67
N ILE A 411 1.49 -24.78 10.84
CA ILE A 411 1.47 -23.33 10.84
C ILE A 411 0.89 -22.78 12.15
N ALA A 412 -0.19 -23.36 12.65
CA ALA A 412 -0.78 -22.94 13.92
C ALA A 412 0.22 -23.12 15.09
N GLU A 413 1.03 -24.19 15.08
CA GLU A 413 2.09 -24.40 16.06
C GLU A 413 3.19 -23.36 15.91
N PHE A 414 3.72 -23.15 14.69
CA PHE A 414 4.71 -22.12 14.36
C PHE A 414 4.26 -20.72 14.79
N ARG A 415 3.00 -20.38 14.57
CA ARG A 415 2.46 -19.05 14.89
C ARG A 415 2.37 -18.74 16.38
N LYS A 416 2.42 -19.72 17.27
CA LYS A 416 2.36 -19.50 18.73
C LYS A 416 3.45 -18.56 19.24
N ASP A 417 4.63 -18.59 18.62
CA ASP A 417 5.78 -17.76 19.01
C ASP A 417 5.70 -16.32 18.47
N TYR A 418 4.80 -16.05 17.50
CA TYR A 418 4.71 -14.78 16.79
C TYR A 418 3.34 -14.12 16.99
N GLN A 419 2.96 -13.86 18.24
CA GLN A 419 1.67 -13.28 18.62
C GLN A 419 1.75 -11.82 19.08
N LYS A 420 2.94 -11.23 19.17
CA LYS A 420 3.14 -9.87 19.68
C LYS A 420 3.39 -8.88 18.55
N VAL A 421 2.96 -7.63 18.76
CA VAL A 421 3.32 -6.52 17.86
C VAL A 421 4.68 -5.96 18.28
N HIS A 422 5.60 -5.85 17.31
CA HIS A 422 6.92 -5.26 17.49
C HIS A 422 6.99 -3.86 16.87
N TYR A 423 8.10 -3.15 17.07
CA TYR A 423 8.36 -1.80 16.54
C TYR A 423 7.31 -0.76 16.99
N CYS A 424 6.87 -0.84 18.24
CA CYS A 424 5.97 0.11 18.91
C CYS A 424 6.41 0.34 20.35
N PHE A 425 5.91 1.38 21.00
CA PHE A 425 6.26 1.68 22.40
C PHE A 425 5.70 0.64 23.38
N GLU A 426 4.60 -0.02 23.04
CA GLU A 426 3.95 -1.06 23.84
C GLU A 426 4.08 -2.44 23.15
N ASN A 427 5.22 -3.08 23.32
CA ASN A 427 5.57 -4.34 22.64
C ASN A 427 5.15 -5.63 23.38
N ALA A 428 4.43 -5.51 24.50
CA ALA A 428 4.00 -6.68 25.29
C ALA A 428 2.60 -7.19 24.92
N THR A 429 1.85 -6.45 24.10
CA THR A 429 0.46 -6.76 23.78
C THR A 429 0.35 -7.70 22.59
N GLU A 430 -0.57 -8.68 22.71
CA GLU A 430 -0.86 -9.61 21.62
C GLU A 430 -1.43 -8.89 20.38
N ALA A 431 -0.94 -9.28 19.21
CA ALA A 431 -1.24 -8.67 17.92
C ALA A 431 -2.74 -8.66 17.59
N TYR A 432 -3.43 -9.77 17.86
CA TYR A 432 -4.86 -9.95 17.53
C TYR A 432 -5.78 -9.86 18.73
N LYS A 433 -5.30 -9.32 19.86
CA LYS A 433 -6.13 -9.04 21.02
C LYS A 433 -6.80 -7.67 20.87
N TYR A 434 -8.05 -7.69 20.53
CA TYR A 434 -8.89 -6.50 20.41
C TYR A 434 -9.69 -6.24 21.68
N ILE A 435 -10.21 -5.00 21.82
CA ILE A 435 -11.16 -4.63 22.89
C ILE A 435 -12.29 -5.65 22.88
N ARG A 436 -12.71 -6.10 24.06
CA ARG A 436 -13.75 -7.13 24.20
C ARG A 436 -14.97 -6.78 23.36
N ILE A 437 -15.18 -7.58 22.35
CA ILE A 437 -16.48 -7.72 21.72
C ILE A 437 -17.29 -8.58 22.69
N ARG A 438 -18.34 -8.00 23.30
CA ARG A 438 -19.14 -8.63 24.35
C ARG A 438 -19.92 -9.81 23.81
#